data_7515aca2245facbfe38acbb136111f92
#
_entry.id   7515aca2245facbfe38acbb136111f92
#
_cell.length_a   1.000
_cell.length_b   1.000
_cell.length_c   1.000
_cell.angle_alpha   90.00
_cell.angle_beta   90.00
_cell.angle_gamma   90.00
#
_symmetry.space_group_name_H-M   'P 1'
#
loop_
_entity.id
_entity.type
_entity.pdbx_description
1 polymer ?
#
loop_
_entity_poly.entity_id
_entity_poly.type
_entity_poly.pdbx_seq_one_letter_code
_entity_poly.pdbx_strand_id
1 'polypeptide(L)'
;FFVGHSMESSILSLEIAHEHRNYLPSYGLLIILFYYLCHPSLRQFISAKLQPIFCSMFIILLAVSTAVRAGYWSSNIDLALVSAKHHPLSGRTNMQAGMIFFNLAELFPNSADTQKCLVQARQYFDAARRYDNYAQTGSFSLIVLDDYEKKPINWVLVDELSQQLKDRPLSPASVNALIKLSGCQFEGTCKLPFDVTSQLFKAIVQNPTLKGKPRSQILTLLAQLVITLNDYEFALQLLEEALNLNPTDPQVRVNYA
;
A
#
# COMPACT_ATOMS: atom_id res chain seq x y z
N PHE A 1 -3.06 -29.05 2.45
CA PHE A 1 -3.38 -27.79 1.78
C PHE A 1 -4.45 -27.02 2.55
N PHE A 2 -5.66 -27.57 2.71
CA PHE A 2 -6.79 -26.87 3.37
C PHE A 2 -6.52 -26.50 4.83
N VAL A 3 -5.88 -27.36 5.62
CA VAL A 3 -5.51 -27.07 7.01
C VAL A 3 -4.50 -25.93 7.09
N GLY A 4 -3.54 -25.85 6.16
CA GLY A 4 -2.58 -24.75 6.10
C GLY A 4 -3.22 -23.40 5.77
N HIS A 5 -4.32 -23.39 5.02
CA HIS A 5 -5.07 -22.17 4.69
C HIS A 5 -6.21 -21.84 5.67
N SER A 6 -6.60 -22.74 6.55
CA SER A 6 -7.73 -22.52 7.46
C SER A 6 -7.53 -21.36 8.43
N MET A 7 -6.29 -21.09 8.84
CA MET A 7 -5.96 -19.97 9.73
C MET A 7 -6.03 -18.61 9.00
N GLU A 8 -5.78 -18.58 7.69
CA GLU A 8 -5.75 -17.35 6.89
C GLU A 8 -7.13 -16.94 6.39
N SER A 9 -8.05 -17.90 6.28
CA SER A 9 -9.37 -17.67 5.69
C SER A 9 -10.47 -17.35 6.71
N SER A 10 -10.20 -17.40 8.04
CA SER A 10 -11.29 -17.42 9.00
C SER A 10 -11.32 -16.31 10.06
N ILE A 11 -10.22 -15.91 10.68
CA ILE A 11 -10.27 -15.05 11.87
C ILE A 11 -9.24 -13.92 11.84
N LEU A 12 -8.10 -14.11 11.19
CA LEU A 12 -7.05 -13.11 11.13
C LEU A 12 -7.17 -12.32 9.82
N SER A 13 -7.30 -11.01 9.90
CA SER A 13 -7.27 -10.10 8.75
C SER A 13 -5.86 -9.98 8.18
N LEU A 14 -5.34 -11.11 7.71
CA LEU A 14 -4.05 -11.19 7.05
C LEU A 14 -4.25 -10.93 5.54
N GLU A 15 -3.26 -10.34 4.90
CA GLU A 15 -3.30 -10.20 3.44
C GLU A 15 -3.44 -11.57 2.78
N ILE A 16 -4.50 -11.73 1.97
CA ILE A 16 -4.98 -13.01 1.45
C ILE A 16 -3.99 -13.70 0.50
N ALA A 17 -3.06 -12.97 -0.10
CA ALA A 17 -2.17 -13.49 -1.13
C ALA A 17 -0.70 -13.16 -0.87
N HIS A 18 -0.08 -13.85 0.07
CA HIS A 18 1.38 -13.88 0.18
C HIS A 18 1.94 -15.20 -0.37
N GLU A 19 2.77 -15.14 -1.38
CA GLU A 19 3.36 -16.35 -2.02
C GLU A 19 4.07 -17.26 -1.03
N HIS A 20 4.81 -16.69 -0.07
CA HIS A 20 5.56 -17.47 0.92
C HIS A 20 4.67 -18.29 1.87
N ARG A 21 3.43 -17.91 2.08
CA ARG A 21 2.47 -18.67 2.91
C ARG A 21 1.96 -19.91 2.21
N ASN A 22 2.01 -19.94 0.87
CA ASN A 22 1.58 -21.08 0.08
C ASN A 22 2.63 -22.19 -0.01
N TYR A 23 3.88 -21.96 0.40
CA TYR A 23 4.93 -22.98 0.27
C TYR A 23 4.63 -24.24 1.08
N LEU A 24 4.28 -24.09 2.36
CA LEU A 24 4.00 -25.23 3.21
C LEU A 24 2.75 -26.01 2.78
N PRO A 25 1.59 -25.38 2.51
CA PRO A 25 0.42 -26.07 1.96
C PRO A 25 0.69 -26.75 0.62
N SER A 26 1.45 -26.11 -0.28
CA SER A 26 1.75 -26.65 -1.61
C SER A 26 2.68 -27.86 -1.56
N TYR A 27 3.49 -27.98 -0.52
CA TYR A 27 4.43 -29.10 -0.36
C TYR A 27 3.70 -30.44 -0.32
N GLY A 28 2.59 -30.55 0.40
CA GLY A 28 1.77 -31.75 0.45
C GLY A 28 1.21 -32.13 -0.93
N LEU A 29 0.72 -31.16 -1.70
CA LEU A 29 0.22 -31.39 -3.07
C LEU A 29 1.33 -31.84 -4.01
N LEU A 30 2.52 -31.24 -3.90
CA LEU A 30 3.68 -31.64 -4.72
C LEU A 30 4.14 -33.07 -4.39
N ILE A 31 4.19 -33.47 -3.12
CA ILE A 31 4.52 -34.82 -2.72
C ILE A 31 3.55 -35.82 -3.34
N ILE A 32 2.24 -35.57 -3.23
CA ILE A 32 1.21 -36.42 -3.81
C ILE A 32 1.37 -36.51 -5.31
N LEU A 33 1.56 -35.39 -6.00
CA LEU A 33 1.75 -35.33 -7.43
C LEU A 33 2.97 -36.17 -7.87
N PHE A 34 4.14 -35.96 -7.21
CA PHE A 34 5.34 -36.71 -7.52
C PHE A 34 5.21 -38.21 -7.18
N TYR A 35 4.57 -38.54 -6.07
CA TYR A 35 4.28 -39.92 -5.70
C TYR A 35 3.52 -40.64 -6.83
N TYR A 36 2.43 -40.07 -7.32
CA TYR A 36 1.65 -40.67 -8.41
C TYR A 36 2.40 -40.65 -9.74
N LEU A 37 3.13 -39.59 -10.09
CA LEU A 37 3.96 -39.55 -11.29
C LEU A 37 5.06 -40.63 -11.32
N CYS A 38 5.62 -40.95 -10.15
CA CYS A 38 6.67 -41.96 -10.03
C CYS A 38 6.12 -43.37 -9.73
N HIS A 39 4.83 -43.51 -9.41
CA HIS A 39 4.25 -44.78 -8.99
C HIS A 39 4.18 -45.80 -10.12
N PRO A 40 4.50 -47.07 -9.85
CA PRO A 40 4.48 -48.14 -10.88
C PRO A 40 3.14 -48.32 -11.60
N SER A 41 2.02 -47.99 -10.94
CA SER A 41 0.67 -48.09 -11.56
C SER A 41 0.51 -47.18 -12.77
N LEU A 42 1.26 -46.09 -12.89
CA LEU A 42 1.23 -45.21 -14.05
C LEU A 42 1.83 -45.88 -15.30
N ARG A 43 2.67 -46.93 -15.10
CA ARG A 43 3.23 -47.73 -16.21
C ARG A 43 2.19 -48.49 -17.02
N GLN A 44 0.98 -48.66 -16.49
CA GLN A 44 -0.13 -49.23 -17.24
C GLN A 44 -0.64 -48.26 -18.34
N PHE A 45 -0.45 -46.96 -18.13
CA PHE A 45 -0.92 -45.91 -19.03
C PHE A 45 0.22 -45.27 -19.83
N ILE A 46 1.42 -45.24 -19.27
CA ILE A 46 2.60 -44.56 -19.85
C ILE A 46 3.75 -45.59 -19.88
N SER A 47 4.40 -45.71 -21.04
CA SER A 47 5.58 -46.57 -21.18
C SER A 47 6.63 -46.25 -20.11
N ALA A 48 7.25 -47.28 -19.53
CA ALA A 48 8.29 -47.13 -18.52
C ALA A 48 9.47 -46.23 -18.95
N LYS A 49 9.70 -46.11 -20.26
CA LYS A 49 10.73 -45.21 -20.83
C LYS A 49 10.29 -43.74 -20.88
N LEU A 50 9.00 -43.47 -20.97
CA LEU A 50 8.47 -42.11 -21.04
C LEU A 50 8.27 -41.46 -19.67
N GLN A 51 8.04 -42.25 -18.62
CA GLN A 51 7.82 -41.77 -17.26
C GLN A 51 8.95 -40.83 -16.77
N PRO A 52 10.25 -41.22 -16.84
CA PRO A 52 11.32 -40.33 -16.41
C PRO A 52 11.41 -39.07 -17.26
N ILE A 53 11.05 -39.13 -18.55
CA ILE A 53 11.04 -37.97 -19.44
C ILE A 53 9.97 -36.96 -18.97
N PHE A 54 8.75 -37.40 -18.64
CA PHE A 54 7.71 -36.52 -18.10
C PHE A 54 8.09 -35.93 -16.75
N CYS A 55 8.68 -36.73 -15.84
CA CYS A 55 9.17 -36.21 -14.56
C CYS A 55 10.25 -35.15 -14.75
N SER A 56 11.23 -35.41 -15.63
CA SER A 56 12.29 -34.45 -15.92
C SER A 56 11.78 -33.17 -16.55
N MET A 57 10.85 -33.27 -17.52
CA MET A 57 10.23 -32.12 -18.15
C MET A 57 9.46 -31.27 -17.11
N PHE A 58 8.74 -31.91 -16.19
CA PHE A 58 8.00 -31.21 -15.13
C PHE A 58 8.95 -30.50 -14.17
N ILE A 59 10.06 -31.14 -13.75
CA ILE A 59 11.09 -30.52 -12.91
C ILE A 59 11.71 -29.31 -13.61
N ILE A 60 12.05 -29.45 -14.90
CA ILE A 60 12.60 -28.34 -15.70
C ILE A 60 11.59 -27.19 -15.77
N LEU A 61 10.30 -27.46 -16.02
CA LEU A 61 9.26 -26.45 -16.06
C LEU A 61 9.15 -25.69 -14.72
N LEU A 62 9.17 -26.40 -13.58
CA LEU A 62 9.17 -25.79 -12.26
C LEU A 62 10.43 -24.96 -12.01
N ALA A 63 11.60 -25.47 -12.39
CA ALA A 63 12.87 -24.75 -12.24
C ALA A 63 12.90 -23.47 -13.07
N VAL A 64 12.47 -23.52 -14.33
CA VAL A 64 12.36 -22.33 -15.21
C VAL A 64 11.33 -21.34 -14.66
N SER A 65 10.15 -21.81 -14.27
CA SER A 65 9.14 -20.91 -13.64
C SER A 65 9.67 -20.22 -12.40
N THR A 66 10.38 -20.96 -11.54
CA THR A 66 10.99 -20.41 -10.32
C THR A 66 12.10 -19.40 -10.66
N ALA A 67 12.95 -19.70 -11.63
CA ALA A 67 14.02 -18.79 -12.05
C ALA A 67 13.48 -17.49 -12.64
N VAL A 68 12.43 -17.56 -13.47
CA VAL A 68 11.76 -16.38 -14.03
C VAL A 68 11.14 -15.54 -12.90
N ARG A 69 10.46 -16.16 -11.96
CA ARG A 69 9.88 -15.44 -10.80
C ARG A 69 10.98 -14.81 -9.93
N ALA A 70 12.04 -15.54 -9.64
CA ALA A 70 13.18 -15.00 -8.87
C ALA A 70 13.80 -13.78 -9.57
N GLY A 71 13.82 -13.76 -10.91
CA GLY A 71 14.23 -12.61 -11.69
C GLY A 71 13.38 -11.36 -11.42
N TYR A 72 12.05 -11.50 -11.33
CA TYR A 72 11.17 -10.37 -11.00
C TYR A 72 11.36 -9.87 -9.56
N TRP A 73 11.68 -10.75 -8.62
CA TRP A 73 11.93 -10.38 -7.23
C TRP A 73 13.30 -9.75 -6.99
N SER A 74 14.21 -9.81 -7.97
CA SER A 74 15.54 -9.18 -7.85
C SER A 74 15.51 -7.66 -7.93
N SER A 75 14.41 -7.08 -8.45
CA SER A 75 14.25 -5.64 -8.63
C SER A 75 12.85 -5.20 -8.16
N ASN A 76 12.80 -4.25 -7.23
CA ASN A 76 11.52 -3.66 -6.80
C ASN A 76 10.79 -2.97 -7.95
N ILE A 77 11.52 -2.43 -8.92
CA ILE A 77 10.97 -1.76 -10.10
C ILE A 77 10.27 -2.80 -10.98
N ASP A 78 10.97 -3.89 -11.33
CA ASP A 78 10.40 -4.94 -12.19
C ASP A 78 9.21 -5.61 -11.53
N LEU A 79 9.31 -5.89 -10.22
CA LEU A 79 8.22 -6.47 -9.45
C LEU A 79 6.96 -5.59 -9.48
N ALA A 80 7.10 -4.28 -9.27
CA ALA A 80 5.97 -3.36 -9.27
C ALA A 80 5.33 -3.23 -10.65
N LEU A 81 6.15 -3.10 -11.72
CA LEU A 81 5.65 -2.93 -13.08
C LEU A 81 5.01 -4.22 -13.62
N VAL A 82 5.62 -5.38 -13.37
CA VAL A 82 5.05 -6.68 -13.75
C VAL A 82 3.75 -6.93 -12.98
N SER A 83 3.71 -6.60 -11.67
CA SER A 83 2.49 -6.74 -10.87
C SER A 83 1.35 -5.85 -11.39
N ALA A 84 1.62 -4.60 -11.73
CA ALA A 84 0.62 -3.69 -12.30
C ALA A 84 0.14 -4.17 -13.69
N LYS A 85 1.02 -4.74 -14.50
CA LYS A 85 0.66 -5.32 -15.80
C LYS A 85 -0.26 -6.55 -15.66
N HIS A 86 0.00 -7.42 -14.70
CA HIS A 86 -0.80 -8.63 -14.47
C HIS A 86 -2.10 -8.35 -13.71
N HIS A 87 -2.14 -7.30 -12.90
CA HIS A 87 -3.30 -6.90 -12.10
C HIS A 87 -3.67 -5.44 -12.32
N PRO A 88 -4.05 -5.04 -13.55
CA PRO A 88 -4.27 -3.62 -13.90
C PRO A 88 -5.45 -2.99 -13.14
N LEU A 89 -6.38 -3.79 -12.64
CA LEU A 89 -7.54 -3.33 -11.86
C LEU A 89 -7.28 -3.30 -10.34
N SER A 90 -6.06 -3.60 -9.89
CA SER A 90 -5.70 -3.53 -8.48
C SER A 90 -5.16 -2.14 -8.13
N GLY A 91 -5.82 -1.46 -7.20
CA GLY A 91 -5.36 -0.16 -6.69
C GLY A 91 -3.96 -0.25 -6.07
N ARG A 92 -3.67 -1.34 -5.36
CA ARG A 92 -2.37 -1.57 -4.72
C ARG A 92 -1.22 -1.67 -5.73
N THR A 93 -1.37 -2.48 -6.79
CA THR A 93 -0.30 -2.66 -7.77
C THR A 93 -0.07 -1.39 -8.58
N ASN A 94 -1.14 -0.69 -8.93
CA ASN A 94 -1.04 0.62 -9.58
C ASN A 94 -0.37 1.66 -8.67
N MET A 95 -0.69 1.67 -7.38
CA MET A 95 -0.04 2.56 -6.41
C MET A 95 1.48 2.31 -6.35
N GLN A 96 1.90 1.05 -6.29
CA GLN A 96 3.32 0.69 -6.28
C GLN A 96 4.04 1.13 -7.56
N ALA A 97 3.44 0.89 -8.72
CA ALA A 97 4.02 1.34 -10.01
C ALA A 97 4.10 2.87 -10.09
N GLY A 98 3.05 3.57 -9.66
CA GLY A 98 3.04 5.03 -9.60
C GLY A 98 4.17 5.59 -8.73
N MET A 99 4.40 5.01 -7.55
CA MET A 99 5.48 5.40 -6.64
C MET A 99 6.87 5.18 -7.25
N ILE A 100 7.07 4.09 -8.02
CA ILE A 100 8.35 3.88 -8.71
C ILE A 100 8.63 5.03 -9.69
N PHE A 101 7.67 5.39 -10.53
CA PHE A 101 7.86 6.48 -11.49
C PHE A 101 8.03 7.84 -10.81
N PHE A 102 7.29 8.08 -9.73
CA PHE A 102 7.44 9.31 -8.95
C PHE A 102 8.83 9.42 -8.32
N ASN A 103 9.30 8.36 -7.66
CA ASN A 103 10.64 8.32 -7.06
C ASN A 103 11.75 8.50 -8.12
N LEU A 104 11.59 7.92 -9.31
CA LEU A 104 12.54 8.14 -10.42
C LEU A 104 12.57 9.61 -10.86
N ALA A 105 11.41 10.27 -10.90
CA ALA A 105 11.35 11.71 -11.23
C ALA A 105 12.02 12.57 -10.13
N GLU A 106 11.85 12.21 -8.84
CA GLU A 106 12.52 12.89 -7.73
C GLU A 106 14.04 12.70 -7.72
N LEU A 107 14.50 11.46 -8.00
CA LEU A 107 15.94 11.15 -8.03
C LEU A 107 16.67 11.83 -9.20
N PHE A 108 15.99 12.05 -10.32
CA PHE A 108 16.57 12.61 -11.54
C PHE A 108 15.78 13.82 -12.06
N PRO A 109 15.63 14.90 -11.27
CA PRO A 109 14.70 16.00 -11.59
C PRO A 109 15.05 16.77 -12.87
N ASN A 110 16.28 16.71 -13.35
CA ASN A 110 16.76 17.38 -14.54
C ASN A 110 16.97 16.44 -15.74
N SER A 111 16.49 15.22 -15.68
CA SER A 111 16.56 14.25 -16.77
C SER A 111 15.54 14.59 -17.85
N ALA A 112 15.88 14.30 -19.12
CA ALA A 112 14.92 14.38 -20.21
C ALA A 112 13.70 13.47 -20.05
N ASP A 113 13.82 12.44 -19.21
CA ASP A 113 12.76 11.48 -18.95
C ASP A 113 11.90 11.80 -17.70
N THR A 114 12.28 12.83 -16.93
CA THR A 114 11.53 13.24 -15.72
C THR A 114 10.05 13.48 -16.02
N GLN A 115 9.76 14.23 -17.07
CA GLN A 115 8.38 14.52 -17.47
C GLN A 115 7.61 13.26 -17.86
N LYS A 116 8.26 12.31 -18.53
CA LYS A 116 7.64 11.02 -18.86
C LYS A 116 7.33 10.21 -17.59
N CYS A 117 8.24 10.21 -16.62
CA CYS A 117 8.04 9.56 -15.33
C CYS A 117 6.85 10.19 -14.58
N LEU A 118 6.73 11.51 -14.53
CA LEU A 118 5.60 12.17 -13.87
C LEU A 118 4.26 11.86 -14.54
N VAL A 119 4.23 11.80 -15.88
CA VAL A 119 3.02 11.39 -16.62
C VAL A 119 2.63 9.95 -16.31
N GLN A 120 3.59 9.02 -16.26
CA GLN A 120 3.35 7.64 -15.90
C GLN A 120 2.89 7.51 -14.43
N ALA A 121 3.55 8.21 -13.51
CA ALA A 121 3.14 8.24 -12.11
C ALA A 121 1.68 8.68 -11.97
N ARG A 122 1.28 9.75 -12.66
CA ARG A 122 -0.09 10.26 -12.67
C ARG A 122 -1.10 9.23 -13.18
N GLN A 123 -0.80 8.55 -14.29
CA GLN A 123 -1.67 7.51 -14.84
C GLN A 123 -1.89 6.36 -13.84
N TYR A 124 -0.83 5.90 -13.19
CA TYR A 124 -0.92 4.83 -12.20
C TYR A 124 -1.63 5.27 -10.91
N PHE A 125 -1.38 6.48 -10.42
CA PHE A 125 -2.10 7.01 -9.24
C PHE A 125 -3.59 7.22 -9.52
N ASP A 126 -3.94 7.69 -10.72
CA ASP A 126 -5.35 7.82 -11.13
C ASP A 126 -6.03 6.44 -11.27
N ALA A 127 -5.32 5.44 -11.80
CA ALA A 127 -5.80 4.06 -11.82
C ALA A 127 -5.98 3.53 -10.38
N ALA A 128 -5.01 3.74 -9.49
CA ALA A 128 -5.11 3.34 -8.08
C ALA A 128 -6.36 3.95 -7.43
N ARG A 129 -6.61 5.26 -7.64
CA ARG A 129 -7.80 5.96 -7.12
C ARG A 129 -9.11 5.35 -7.59
N ARG A 130 -9.18 4.90 -8.86
CA ARG A 130 -10.41 4.34 -9.45
C ARG A 130 -10.74 2.94 -8.95
N TYR A 131 -9.72 2.12 -8.68
CA TYR A 131 -9.89 0.70 -8.40
C TYR A 131 -9.73 0.33 -6.93
N ASP A 132 -9.29 1.26 -6.09
CA ASP A 132 -9.16 1.04 -4.66
C ASP A 132 -10.21 1.86 -3.88
N ASN A 133 -11.24 1.15 -3.42
CA ASN A 133 -12.31 1.79 -2.64
C ASN A 133 -11.94 2.07 -1.18
N TYR A 134 -10.83 1.49 -0.68
CA TYR A 134 -10.46 1.56 0.73
C TYR A 134 -9.21 2.38 1.01
N ALA A 135 -8.20 2.29 0.15
CA ALA A 135 -6.98 3.05 0.30
C ALA A 135 -7.05 4.33 -0.54
N GLN A 136 -7.39 5.43 0.08
CA GLN A 136 -7.43 6.76 -0.56
C GLN A 136 -6.03 7.25 -0.98
N THR A 137 -5.04 6.34 -0.99
CA THR A 137 -3.63 6.65 -1.25
C THR A 137 -3.38 7.19 -2.66
N GLY A 138 -4.13 6.71 -3.67
CA GLY A 138 -4.04 7.25 -5.02
C GLY A 138 -4.40 8.74 -5.09
N SER A 139 -5.46 9.16 -4.38
CA SER A 139 -5.87 10.57 -4.30
C SER A 139 -4.84 11.41 -3.54
N PHE A 140 -4.30 10.93 -2.43
CA PHE A 140 -3.20 11.58 -1.73
C PHE A 140 -1.99 11.78 -2.65
N SER A 141 -1.60 10.74 -3.37
CA SER A 141 -0.43 10.81 -4.26
C SER A 141 -0.64 11.76 -5.43
N LEU A 142 -1.86 11.90 -5.95
CA LEU A 142 -2.17 12.89 -6.98
C LEU A 142 -2.06 14.32 -6.46
N ILE A 143 -2.51 14.58 -5.22
CA ILE A 143 -2.36 15.90 -4.57
C ILE A 143 -0.88 16.24 -4.38
N VAL A 144 -0.07 15.30 -3.89
CA VAL A 144 1.38 15.49 -3.73
C VAL A 144 2.07 15.68 -5.08
N LEU A 145 1.64 14.95 -6.12
CA LEU A 145 2.18 15.08 -7.46
C LEU A 145 1.85 16.45 -8.09
N ASP A 146 0.65 16.99 -7.84
CA ASP A 146 0.27 18.33 -8.28
C ASP A 146 1.14 19.39 -7.60
N ASP A 147 1.41 19.27 -6.30
CA ASP A 147 2.32 20.15 -5.57
C ASP A 147 3.77 20.06 -6.11
N TYR A 148 4.27 18.85 -6.36
CA TYR A 148 5.59 18.62 -6.94
C TYR A 148 5.74 19.28 -8.34
N GLU A 149 4.73 19.12 -9.19
CA GLU A 149 4.67 19.74 -10.52
C GLU A 149 4.36 21.25 -10.47
N LYS A 150 4.14 21.83 -9.28
CA LYS A 150 3.72 23.23 -9.05
C LYS A 150 2.42 23.58 -9.80
N LYS A 151 1.52 22.63 -9.90
CA LYS A 151 0.19 22.83 -10.48
C LYS A 151 -0.75 23.47 -9.46
N PRO A 152 -1.80 24.16 -9.92
CA PRO A 152 -2.83 24.64 -9.02
C PRO A 152 -3.52 23.46 -8.32
N ILE A 153 -3.88 23.66 -7.06
CA ILE A 153 -4.58 22.65 -6.27
C ILE A 153 -5.90 22.26 -6.93
N ASN A 154 -6.08 20.98 -7.11
CA ASN A 154 -7.34 20.41 -7.58
C ASN A 154 -8.32 20.25 -6.39
N TRP A 155 -9.07 21.29 -6.06
CA TRP A 155 -10.02 21.30 -4.96
C TRP A 155 -11.11 20.24 -5.09
N VAL A 156 -11.54 19.87 -6.30
CA VAL A 156 -12.49 18.78 -6.51
C VAL A 156 -11.91 17.46 -5.99
N LEU A 157 -10.63 17.19 -6.25
CA LEU A 157 -9.96 15.99 -5.74
C LEU A 157 -9.80 16.03 -4.21
N VAL A 158 -9.53 17.21 -3.65
CA VAL A 158 -9.44 17.40 -2.18
C VAL A 158 -10.78 17.16 -1.52
N ASP A 159 -11.85 17.68 -2.10
CA ASP A 159 -13.21 17.49 -1.58
C ASP A 159 -13.67 16.03 -1.66
N GLU A 160 -13.41 15.35 -2.80
CA GLU A 160 -13.68 13.93 -2.95
C GLU A 160 -12.91 13.09 -1.92
N LEU A 161 -11.62 13.37 -1.72
CA LEU A 161 -10.80 12.68 -0.73
C LEU A 161 -11.30 12.95 0.69
N SER A 162 -11.65 14.19 1.01
CA SER A 162 -12.21 14.57 2.31
C SER A 162 -13.48 13.78 2.62
N GLN A 163 -14.39 13.68 1.64
CA GLN A 163 -15.62 12.91 1.79
C GLN A 163 -15.32 11.41 2.00
N GLN A 164 -14.37 10.85 1.25
CA GLN A 164 -13.95 9.45 1.43
C GLN A 164 -13.32 9.20 2.80
N LEU A 165 -12.47 10.13 3.28
CA LEU A 165 -11.84 10.04 4.60
C LEU A 165 -12.87 10.11 5.73
N LYS A 166 -13.95 10.85 5.55
CA LYS A 166 -15.02 10.97 6.53
C LYS A 166 -15.94 9.74 6.57
N ASP A 167 -16.35 9.23 5.39
CA ASP A 167 -17.48 8.30 5.30
C ASP A 167 -17.08 6.84 5.07
N ARG A 168 -15.86 6.59 4.57
CA ARG A 168 -15.42 5.22 4.25
C ARG A 168 -14.52 4.65 5.33
N PRO A 169 -14.44 3.31 5.46
CA PRO A 169 -13.48 2.66 6.34
C PRO A 169 -12.05 3.10 6.01
N LEU A 170 -11.29 3.42 7.05
CA LEU A 170 -9.91 3.85 6.92
C LEU A 170 -8.97 2.65 6.88
N SER A 171 -8.08 2.64 5.89
CA SER A 171 -6.96 1.71 5.87
C SER A 171 -5.76 2.28 6.65
N PRO A 172 -4.87 1.44 7.18
CA PRO A 172 -3.60 1.90 7.74
C PRO A 172 -2.78 2.73 6.74
N ALA A 173 -2.90 2.42 5.44
CA ALA A 173 -2.22 3.16 4.38
C ALA A 173 -2.74 4.59 4.25
N SER A 174 -4.06 4.82 4.40
CA SER A 174 -4.66 6.16 4.36
C SER A 174 -4.22 7.02 5.55
N VAL A 175 -4.19 6.42 6.75
CA VAL A 175 -3.69 7.10 7.95
C VAL A 175 -2.21 7.46 7.78
N ASN A 176 -1.38 6.53 7.31
CA ASN A 176 0.03 6.78 7.06
C ASN A 176 0.28 7.83 5.97
N ALA A 177 -0.56 7.89 4.94
CA ALA A 177 -0.47 8.92 3.90
C ALA A 177 -0.68 10.31 4.49
N LEU A 178 -1.67 10.47 5.38
CA LEU A 178 -1.93 11.74 6.05
C LEU A 178 -0.79 12.13 7.03
N ILE A 179 -0.25 11.16 7.77
CA ILE A 179 0.92 11.37 8.64
C ILE A 179 2.12 11.88 7.81
N LYS A 180 2.39 11.26 6.67
CA LYS A 180 3.47 11.70 5.78
C LYS A 180 3.22 13.09 5.18
N LEU A 181 1.97 13.38 4.82
CA LEU A 181 1.59 14.69 4.30
C LEU A 181 1.83 15.78 5.35
N SER A 182 1.45 15.54 6.62
CA SER A 182 1.74 16.49 7.70
C SER A 182 3.24 16.62 7.95
N GLY A 183 3.99 15.52 7.94
CA GLY A 183 5.45 15.52 8.10
C GLY A 183 6.14 16.39 7.04
N CYS A 184 5.80 16.23 5.76
CA CYS A 184 6.41 17.05 4.72
C CYS A 184 6.08 18.55 4.87
N GLN A 185 4.91 18.86 5.41
CA GLN A 185 4.51 20.26 5.65
C GLN A 185 5.27 20.87 6.84
N PHE A 186 5.46 20.12 7.93
CA PHE A 186 6.27 20.58 9.07
C PHE A 186 7.74 20.74 8.72
N GLU A 187 8.29 19.87 7.88
CA GLU A 187 9.66 19.91 7.41
C GLU A 187 9.88 20.97 6.30
N GLY A 188 8.80 21.55 5.77
CA GLY A 188 8.85 22.50 4.66
C GLY A 188 9.28 21.87 3.33
N THR A 189 9.21 20.56 3.22
CA THR A 189 9.60 19.80 2.02
C THR A 189 8.50 19.78 0.95
N CYS A 190 7.23 19.97 1.34
CA CYS A 190 6.11 20.21 0.43
C CYS A 190 5.52 21.61 0.62
N LYS A 191 4.89 22.12 -0.43
CA LYS A 191 4.32 23.50 -0.48
C LYS A 191 2.80 23.50 -0.49
N LEU A 192 2.19 22.40 -0.05
CA LEU A 192 0.74 22.31 0.02
C LEU A 192 0.16 23.41 0.92
N PRO A 193 -0.90 24.11 0.47
CA PRO A 193 -1.59 25.08 1.30
C PRO A 193 -2.11 24.43 2.58
N PHE A 194 -2.01 25.17 3.68
CA PHE A 194 -2.51 24.73 4.99
C PHE A 194 -3.99 24.30 4.93
N ASP A 195 -4.81 24.99 4.14
CA ASP A 195 -6.23 24.70 3.98
C ASP A 195 -6.49 23.26 3.51
N VAL A 196 -5.67 22.76 2.56
CA VAL A 196 -5.76 21.37 2.08
C VAL A 196 -5.55 20.39 3.22
N THR A 197 -4.44 20.54 3.93
CA THR A 197 -4.09 19.64 5.04
C THR A 197 -5.12 19.73 6.17
N SER A 198 -5.51 20.95 6.57
CA SER A 198 -6.53 21.18 7.58
C SER A 198 -7.87 20.53 7.22
N GLN A 199 -8.32 20.64 5.97
CA GLN A 199 -9.55 20.03 5.50
C GLN A 199 -9.50 18.50 5.59
N LEU A 200 -8.39 17.88 5.17
CA LEU A 200 -8.22 16.43 5.22
C LEU A 200 -8.16 15.91 6.68
N PHE A 201 -7.48 16.63 7.57
CA PHE A 201 -7.46 16.28 9.00
C PHE A 201 -8.84 16.41 9.66
N LYS A 202 -9.57 17.48 9.38
CA LYS A 202 -10.93 17.65 9.89
C LYS A 202 -11.86 16.53 9.40
N ALA A 203 -11.70 16.09 8.15
CA ALA A 203 -12.48 15.00 7.59
C ALA A 203 -12.17 13.66 8.29
N ILE A 204 -10.90 13.30 8.46
CA ILE A 204 -10.52 12.01 9.05
C ILE A 204 -10.89 11.94 10.54
N VAL A 205 -10.82 13.03 11.29
CA VAL A 205 -11.23 13.09 12.71
C VAL A 205 -12.74 12.82 12.87
N GLN A 206 -13.55 13.18 11.86
CA GLN A 206 -14.97 12.89 11.84
C GLN A 206 -15.33 11.44 11.47
N ASN A 207 -14.32 10.63 11.07
CA ASN A 207 -14.57 9.25 10.68
C ASN A 207 -14.88 8.37 11.89
N PRO A 208 -16.02 7.67 11.93
CA PRO A 208 -16.40 6.83 13.08
C PRO A 208 -15.55 5.58 13.24
N THR A 209 -14.80 5.18 12.21
CA THR A 209 -13.90 4.01 12.28
C THR A 209 -12.53 4.37 12.86
N LEU A 210 -12.17 5.65 12.94
CA LEU A 210 -10.91 6.12 13.51
C LEU A 210 -10.99 6.10 15.04
N LYS A 211 -10.39 5.08 15.68
CA LYS A 211 -10.46 4.86 17.13
C LYS A 211 -9.10 4.52 17.72
N GLY A 212 -8.99 4.63 19.05
CA GLY A 212 -7.80 4.22 19.81
C GLY A 212 -6.51 4.91 19.37
N LYS A 213 -5.42 4.17 19.29
CA LYS A 213 -4.08 4.69 18.98
C LYS A 213 -3.98 5.47 17.66
N PRO A 214 -4.55 5.03 16.52
CA PRO A 214 -4.55 5.82 15.29
C PRO A 214 -5.25 7.17 15.45
N ARG A 215 -6.37 7.23 16.18
CA ARG A 215 -7.07 8.49 16.46
C ARG A 215 -6.21 9.43 17.31
N SER A 216 -5.59 8.92 18.37
CA SER A 216 -4.65 9.70 19.19
C SER A 216 -3.53 10.32 18.35
N GLN A 217 -2.91 9.54 17.44
CA GLN A 217 -1.86 10.06 16.57
C GLN A 217 -2.36 11.18 15.64
N ILE A 218 -3.51 11.01 15.02
CA ILE A 218 -4.09 12.03 14.13
C ILE A 218 -4.45 13.31 14.91
N LEU A 219 -5.02 13.19 16.11
CA LEU A 219 -5.33 14.34 16.96
C LEU A 219 -4.07 15.10 17.36
N THR A 220 -2.99 14.38 17.71
CA THR A 220 -1.70 14.99 18.04
C THR A 220 -1.11 15.77 16.87
N LEU A 221 -1.16 15.23 15.67
CA LEU A 221 -0.70 15.91 14.46
C LEU A 221 -1.56 17.13 14.11
N LEU A 222 -2.88 17.01 14.27
CA LEU A 222 -3.77 18.15 14.09
C LEU A 222 -3.50 19.26 15.11
N ALA A 223 -3.25 18.90 16.38
CA ALA A 223 -2.86 19.87 17.40
C ALA A 223 -1.57 20.61 17.03
N GLN A 224 -0.56 19.90 16.54
CA GLN A 224 0.67 20.53 16.06
C GLN A 224 0.41 21.52 14.91
N LEU A 225 -0.45 21.16 13.96
CA LEU A 225 -0.88 22.07 12.88
C LEU A 225 -1.58 23.31 13.43
N VAL A 226 -2.49 23.13 14.38
CA VAL A 226 -3.27 24.21 15.00
C VAL A 226 -2.37 25.16 15.81
N ILE A 227 -1.32 24.64 16.47
CA ILE A 227 -0.30 25.44 17.17
C ILE A 227 0.40 26.40 16.19
N THR A 228 0.66 26.01 14.96
CA THR A 228 1.28 26.92 13.95
C THR A 228 0.38 28.10 13.59
N LEU A 229 -0.92 28.00 13.88
CA LEU A 229 -1.90 29.09 13.73
C LEU A 229 -2.11 29.92 15.01
N ASN A 230 -1.35 29.64 16.06
CA ASN A 230 -1.46 30.25 17.38
C ASN A 230 -2.82 30.00 18.10
N ASP A 231 -3.58 28.98 17.69
CA ASP A 231 -4.80 28.56 18.37
C ASP A 231 -4.48 27.49 19.45
N TYR A 232 -3.88 27.95 20.53
CA TYR A 232 -3.40 27.07 21.60
C TYR A 232 -4.54 26.42 22.39
N GLU A 233 -5.70 27.08 22.49
CA GLU A 233 -6.84 26.55 23.22
C GLU A 233 -7.43 25.31 22.50
N PHE A 234 -7.64 25.40 21.20
CA PHE A 234 -8.10 24.26 20.42
C PHE A 234 -7.05 23.15 20.36
N ALA A 235 -5.77 23.50 20.24
CA ALA A 235 -4.70 22.51 20.27
C ALA A 235 -4.69 21.72 21.59
N LEU A 236 -4.88 22.40 22.74
CA LEU A 236 -4.95 21.75 24.05
C LEU A 236 -6.10 20.75 24.14
N GLN A 237 -7.30 21.10 23.66
CA GLN A 237 -8.45 20.21 23.63
C GLN A 237 -8.16 18.93 22.81
N LEU A 238 -7.50 19.07 21.66
CA LEU A 238 -7.09 17.93 20.83
C LEU A 238 -6.08 17.04 21.53
N LEU A 239 -5.12 17.61 22.25
CA LEU A 239 -4.11 16.86 23.00
C LEU A 239 -4.70 16.16 24.23
N GLU A 240 -5.67 16.77 24.91
CA GLU A 240 -6.41 16.12 25.99
C GLU A 240 -7.18 14.91 25.50
N GLU A 241 -7.90 15.00 24.37
CA GLU A 241 -8.56 13.85 23.77
C GLU A 241 -7.53 12.78 23.36
N ALA A 242 -6.41 13.17 22.76
CA ALA A 242 -5.35 12.26 22.37
C ALA A 242 -4.73 11.51 23.56
N LEU A 243 -4.49 12.21 24.67
CA LEU A 243 -3.95 11.66 25.91
C LEU A 243 -4.92 10.67 26.55
N ASN A 244 -6.22 10.97 26.56
CA ASN A 244 -7.25 10.07 27.06
C ASN A 244 -7.33 8.77 26.25
N LEU A 245 -7.08 8.83 24.94
CA LEU A 245 -7.08 7.66 24.05
C LEU A 245 -5.79 6.82 24.14
N ASN A 246 -4.65 7.46 24.45
CA ASN A 246 -3.35 6.80 24.56
C ASN A 246 -2.46 7.46 25.63
N PRO A 247 -2.72 7.21 26.92
CA PRO A 247 -2.03 7.88 28.03
C PRO A 247 -0.53 7.61 28.13
N THR A 248 -0.07 6.52 27.47
CA THR A 248 1.33 6.06 27.55
C THR A 248 2.19 6.58 26.40
N ASP A 249 1.61 7.30 25.44
CA ASP A 249 2.34 7.80 24.28
C ASP A 249 3.27 8.96 24.68
N PRO A 250 4.60 8.80 24.55
CA PRO A 250 5.54 9.85 24.94
C PRO A 250 5.37 11.13 24.13
N GLN A 251 5.00 11.02 22.85
CA GLN A 251 4.84 12.17 21.96
C GLN A 251 3.63 13.03 22.33
N VAL A 252 2.53 12.36 22.70
CA VAL A 252 1.33 13.07 23.18
C VAL A 252 1.65 13.81 24.48
N ARG A 253 2.36 13.16 25.41
CA ARG A 253 2.75 13.74 26.71
C ARG A 253 3.65 14.96 26.54
N VAL A 254 4.65 14.89 25.66
CA VAL A 254 5.57 16.01 25.41
C VAL A 254 4.84 17.19 24.78
N ASN A 255 3.92 16.94 23.86
CA ASN A 255 3.16 18.03 23.22
C ASN A 255 2.09 18.64 24.13
N TYR A 256 1.64 17.91 25.17
CA TYR A 256 0.68 18.40 26.15
C TYR A 256 1.33 19.24 27.28
N ALA A 257 2.59 18.96 27.61
CA ALA A 257 3.33 19.66 28.68
C ALA A 257 3.77 21.07 28.28
#